data_584e1867675bf98fa2be0ba6792757e6
#
_entry.id   584e1867675bf98fa2be0ba6792757e6
#
_cell.length_a   1.000
_cell.length_b   1.000
_cell.length_c   1.000
_cell.angle_alpha   90.00
_cell.angle_beta   90.00
_cell.angle_gamma   90.00
#
_symmetry.space_group_name_H-M   'P 1'
#
loop_
_entity.id
_entity.type
_entity.pdbx_description
1 polymer ?
#
loop_
_entity_poly.entity_id
_entity_poly.type
_entity_poly.pdbx_seq_one_letter_code
_entity_poly.pdbx_strand_id
1 'polypeptide(L)'
;MTGSLIMLRVHKRKFLVRTTTSIAAAALLLGGIAISTTSATAASPSAIAKGIALAKSRLAEYTKLPTFTAPGAPFNARKIMKNKVIFSIPVNSSDQFVQTLENGMAAVAKKIGYKFIDYQNSGSPAQWVAGMEEAISEHVSLIDLLSGINPATLAPQIKAAKAAGIKVVSSDTYGIGQPSDPILNGTVNAPYGETARLQADWMTVHSNGKGHILLIGSSDVAASPFGIAAEQSEFKQVCPACKVYTIDVPVADWASETQTQVQAQLQAHPNLDYVSPVYDSQSQFIIPAITTANKIGKVHIVSYDGTPFVLGDMQTEKGSIVQMDVGEDLEWVSLAIADNEMRIVGGLPAVANEEIPLYLWDAANVNNAGRPPQNNKGYGAAELTGYYKLWGLTK
;
A
#
# COMPACT_ATOMS: atom_id res chain seq x y z
N MET A 1 18.40 -60.99 21.44
CA MET A 1 17.77 -61.34 22.73
C MET A 1 16.68 -60.30 23.01
N THR A 2 15.46 -60.78 22.85
CA THR A 2 14.22 -60.51 23.61
C THR A 2 13.89 -59.04 23.90
N GLY A 3 12.94 -58.33 23.29
CA GLY A 3 11.56 -58.72 23.13
C GLY A 3 10.72 -58.14 24.29
N SER A 4 9.95 -57.06 24.08
CA SER A 4 8.70 -56.91 24.83
C SER A 4 7.75 -55.92 24.10
N LEU A 5 6.70 -56.50 23.50
CA LEU A 5 5.49 -55.79 23.04
C LEU A 5 4.61 -55.51 24.28
N ILE A 6 4.16 -54.29 24.45
CA ILE A 6 3.04 -53.98 25.35
C ILE A 6 1.82 -53.62 24.50
N MET A 7 0.84 -54.55 24.48
CA MET A 7 -0.51 -54.33 23.96
C MET A 7 -1.33 -53.52 24.97
N LEU A 8 -1.88 -52.37 24.55
CA LEU A 8 -2.94 -51.67 25.29
C LEU A 8 -4.31 -52.10 24.76
N ARG A 9 -5.10 -52.72 25.62
CA ARG A 9 -6.49 -53.11 25.38
C ARG A 9 -7.40 -51.88 25.39
N VAL A 10 -8.17 -51.73 24.33
CA VAL A 10 -9.26 -50.74 24.22
C VAL A 10 -10.54 -51.36 24.80
N HIS A 11 -11.08 -50.76 25.87
CA HIS A 11 -12.37 -51.14 26.45
C HIS A 11 -13.51 -50.41 25.72
N LYS A 12 -14.34 -51.14 24.98
CA LYS A 12 -15.62 -50.67 24.47
C LYS A 12 -16.67 -50.64 25.56
N ARG A 13 -17.11 -49.49 26.02
CA ARG A 13 -18.34 -49.35 26.81
C ARG A 13 -19.54 -49.16 25.89
N LYS A 14 -20.47 -50.12 25.91
CA LYS A 14 -21.80 -50.01 25.28
C LYS A 14 -22.69 -49.21 26.23
N PHE A 15 -23.24 -48.08 25.72
CA PHE A 15 -24.34 -47.38 26.38
C PHE A 15 -25.67 -47.85 25.79
N LEU A 16 -26.53 -48.40 26.67
CA LEU A 16 -27.88 -48.81 26.37
C LEU A 16 -28.79 -47.58 26.49
N VAL A 17 -29.43 -47.18 25.40
CA VAL A 17 -30.45 -46.11 25.41
C VAL A 17 -31.81 -46.80 25.58
N ARG A 18 -32.48 -46.54 26.70
CA ARG A 18 -33.89 -46.91 26.94
C ARG A 18 -34.78 -45.81 26.36
N THR A 19 -35.57 -46.17 25.38
CA THR A 19 -36.68 -45.36 24.86
C THR A 19 -37.88 -45.49 25.77
N THR A 20 -38.34 -44.37 26.35
CA THR A 20 -39.67 -44.25 26.94
C THR A 20 -40.49 -43.28 26.07
N THR A 21 -41.52 -43.87 25.45
CA THR A 21 -42.55 -43.15 24.67
C THR A 21 -43.53 -42.50 25.65
N SER A 22 -43.60 -41.15 25.64
CA SER A 22 -44.71 -40.43 26.27
C SER A 22 -45.40 -39.60 25.18
N ILE A 23 -46.64 -39.96 24.88
CA ILE A 23 -47.54 -39.23 24.02
C ILE A 23 -48.12 -38.07 24.85
N ALA A 24 -47.82 -36.86 24.50
CA ALA A 24 -48.52 -35.66 24.97
C ALA A 24 -48.98 -34.87 23.75
N ALA A 25 -50.30 -34.83 23.58
CA ALA A 25 -50.93 -33.96 22.59
C ALA A 25 -50.77 -32.49 23.03
N ALA A 26 -50.16 -31.67 22.21
CA ALA A 26 -50.13 -30.24 22.40
C ALA A 26 -50.60 -29.54 21.10
N ALA A 27 -51.57 -28.66 21.29
CA ALA A 27 -52.25 -27.91 20.26
C ALA A 27 -51.30 -27.05 19.41
N LEU A 28 -51.50 -27.10 18.09
CA LEU A 28 -50.87 -26.22 17.11
C LEU A 28 -51.37 -24.77 17.27
N LEU A 29 -50.62 -23.92 17.91
CA LEU A 29 -50.67 -22.48 17.70
C LEU A 29 -49.73 -22.13 16.53
N LEU A 30 -50.29 -21.89 15.36
CA LEU A 30 -49.63 -21.34 14.19
C LEU A 30 -49.26 -19.88 14.47
N GLY A 31 -48.14 -19.68 15.19
CA GLY A 31 -47.44 -18.39 15.21
C GLY A 31 -46.59 -18.28 13.97
N GLY A 32 -47.07 -17.56 12.95
CA GLY A 32 -46.29 -17.22 11.75
C GLY A 32 -45.04 -16.41 12.14
N ILE A 33 -43.88 -17.06 12.17
CA ILE A 33 -42.59 -16.36 12.17
C ILE A 33 -42.45 -15.77 10.78
N ALA A 34 -42.77 -14.49 10.65
CA ALA A 34 -42.40 -13.71 9.47
C ALA A 34 -40.85 -13.66 9.46
N ILE A 35 -40.22 -14.54 8.71
CA ILE A 35 -38.82 -14.40 8.34
C ILE A 35 -38.76 -13.18 7.44
N SER A 36 -38.44 -12.02 8.02
CA SER A 36 -38.11 -10.82 7.25
C SER A 36 -36.81 -11.11 6.52
N THR A 37 -36.92 -11.67 5.31
CA THR A 37 -35.84 -11.65 4.35
C THR A 37 -35.62 -10.16 4.01
N THR A 38 -34.64 -9.52 4.65
CA THR A 38 -34.12 -8.26 4.17
C THR A 38 -33.50 -8.51 2.80
N SER A 39 -34.32 -8.43 1.76
CA SER A 39 -33.85 -8.35 0.38
C SER A 39 -32.95 -7.14 0.32
N ALA A 40 -31.66 -7.34 0.04
CA ALA A 40 -30.75 -6.25 -0.25
C ALA A 40 -31.39 -5.42 -1.38
N THR A 41 -31.90 -4.25 -1.04
CA THR A 41 -32.58 -3.39 -1.99
C THR A 41 -31.55 -2.95 -3.02
N ALA A 42 -31.74 -3.26 -4.28
CA ALA A 42 -30.85 -2.82 -5.35
C ALA A 42 -30.72 -1.28 -5.29
N ALA A 43 -29.50 -0.78 -5.49
CA ALA A 43 -29.24 0.65 -5.44
C ALA A 43 -30.11 1.39 -6.47
N SER A 44 -30.72 2.49 -6.07
CA SER A 44 -31.58 3.26 -6.96
C SER A 44 -30.77 3.92 -8.08
N PRO A 45 -31.34 4.11 -9.30
CA PRO A 45 -30.65 4.83 -10.38
C PRO A 45 -30.19 6.25 -9.96
N SER A 46 -30.95 6.91 -9.09
CA SER A 46 -30.56 8.23 -8.54
C SER A 46 -29.33 8.14 -7.63
N ALA A 47 -29.21 7.09 -6.80
CA ALA A 47 -28.04 6.89 -5.95
C ALA A 47 -26.78 6.62 -6.79
N ILE A 48 -26.91 5.80 -7.82
CA ILE A 48 -25.81 5.50 -8.76
C ILE A 48 -25.36 6.79 -9.47
N ALA A 49 -26.30 7.59 -10.01
CA ALA A 49 -25.95 8.83 -10.70
C ALA A 49 -25.28 9.86 -9.78
N LYS A 50 -25.72 9.98 -8.53
CA LYS A 50 -25.07 10.85 -7.53
C LYS A 50 -23.65 10.38 -7.20
N GLY A 51 -23.44 9.09 -7.00
CA GLY A 51 -22.11 8.52 -6.76
C GLY A 51 -21.15 8.80 -7.91
N ILE A 52 -21.56 8.54 -9.15
CA ILE A 52 -20.75 8.85 -10.34
C ILE A 52 -20.42 10.35 -10.42
N ALA A 53 -21.38 11.23 -10.15
CA ALA A 53 -21.15 12.68 -10.19
C ALA A 53 -20.12 13.12 -9.12
N LEU A 54 -20.21 12.58 -7.91
CA LEU A 54 -19.26 12.85 -6.82
C LEU A 54 -17.85 12.34 -7.19
N ALA A 55 -17.75 11.11 -7.66
CA ALA A 55 -16.48 10.52 -8.10
C ALA A 55 -15.83 11.37 -9.21
N LYS A 56 -16.58 11.77 -10.23
CA LYS A 56 -16.07 12.64 -11.31
C LYS A 56 -15.53 13.98 -10.79
N SER A 57 -16.22 14.61 -9.83
CA SER A 57 -15.80 15.90 -9.31
C SER A 57 -14.48 15.82 -8.55
N ARG A 58 -14.25 14.73 -7.81
CA ARG A 58 -12.97 14.50 -7.10
C ARG A 58 -11.83 14.19 -8.05
N LEU A 59 -12.02 13.28 -9.00
CA LEU A 59 -11.00 12.92 -9.98
C LEU A 59 -10.48 14.14 -10.76
N ALA A 60 -11.36 15.12 -11.05
CA ALA A 60 -10.99 16.32 -11.80
C ALA A 60 -9.97 17.22 -11.07
N GLU A 61 -9.82 17.07 -9.76
CA GLU A 61 -8.86 17.83 -8.97
C GLU A 61 -7.42 17.32 -9.16
N TYR A 62 -7.27 16.03 -9.48
CA TYR A 62 -5.98 15.32 -9.58
C TYR A 62 -5.42 15.20 -11.00
N THR A 63 -5.98 15.94 -11.96
CA THR A 63 -5.49 16.04 -13.35
C THR A 63 -4.63 17.27 -13.59
N LYS A 64 -4.39 18.09 -12.58
CA LYS A 64 -3.59 19.31 -12.66
C LYS A 64 -2.18 19.05 -12.17
N LEU A 65 -1.20 19.71 -12.81
CA LEU A 65 0.19 19.62 -12.35
C LEU A 65 0.32 20.07 -10.88
N PRO A 66 1.08 19.34 -10.07
CA PRO A 66 1.33 19.67 -8.67
C PRO A 66 2.02 21.03 -8.48
N THR A 67 1.77 21.64 -7.33
CA THR A 67 2.45 22.86 -6.88
C THR A 67 3.13 22.60 -5.55
N PHE A 68 4.35 23.13 -5.35
CA PHE A 68 5.08 22.93 -4.11
C PHE A 68 4.57 23.84 -3.00
N THR A 69 4.23 23.23 -1.87
CA THR A 69 4.00 23.90 -0.60
C THR A 69 5.10 23.48 0.38
N ALA A 70 5.77 24.46 1.00
CA ALA A 70 6.85 24.12 1.94
C ALA A 70 6.29 23.44 3.19
N PRO A 71 6.74 22.20 3.52
CA PRO A 71 6.19 21.43 4.66
C PRO A 71 6.60 22.02 6.02
N GLY A 72 7.59 22.93 6.04
CA GLY A 72 8.07 23.55 7.27
C GLY A 72 8.98 24.73 7.05
N ALA A 73 9.59 25.24 8.13
CA ALA A 73 10.54 26.33 8.07
C ALA A 73 11.84 25.93 7.34
N PRO A 74 12.48 26.87 6.58
CA PRO A 74 13.75 26.61 5.92
C PRO A 74 14.89 26.38 6.92
N PHE A 75 15.88 25.59 6.50
CA PHE A 75 17.06 25.30 7.31
C PHE A 75 18.32 25.11 6.45
N ASN A 76 19.50 25.08 7.09
CA ASN A 76 20.75 24.82 6.39
C ASN A 76 21.10 23.32 6.44
N ALA A 77 20.71 22.60 5.40
CA ALA A 77 20.87 21.15 5.31
C ALA A 77 22.36 20.73 5.39
N ARG A 78 23.25 21.43 4.68
CA ARG A 78 24.70 21.12 4.69
C ARG A 78 25.32 21.26 6.07
N LYS A 79 24.88 22.24 6.86
CA LYS A 79 25.36 22.42 8.23
C LYS A 79 24.88 21.29 9.15
N ILE A 80 23.61 20.94 9.04
CA ILE A 80 22.98 19.87 9.85
C ILE A 80 23.60 18.51 9.53
N MET A 81 23.75 18.21 8.25
CA MET A 81 24.14 16.88 7.77
C MET A 81 25.65 16.68 7.67
N LYS A 82 26.46 17.65 8.11
CA LYS A 82 27.93 17.50 8.12
C LYS A 82 28.36 16.28 8.96
N ASN A 83 29.06 15.33 8.34
CA ASN A 83 29.54 14.08 8.94
C ASN A 83 28.41 13.18 9.48
N LYS A 84 27.21 13.29 8.94
CA LYS A 84 26.07 12.44 9.29
C LYS A 84 25.97 11.23 8.36
N VAL A 85 25.35 10.17 8.88
CA VAL A 85 25.09 8.93 8.16
C VAL A 85 23.62 8.60 8.32
N ILE A 86 22.92 8.42 7.21
CA ILE A 86 21.58 7.85 7.16
C ILE A 86 21.71 6.41 6.69
N PHE A 87 21.00 5.50 7.35
CA PHE A 87 20.97 4.08 7.03
C PHE A 87 19.53 3.67 6.74
N SER A 88 19.24 3.35 5.48
CA SER A 88 17.93 2.89 5.02
C SER A 88 17.84 1.37 5.16
N ILE A 89 16.77 0.89 5.76
CA ILE A 89 16.40 -0.53 5.80
C ILE A 89 15.06 -0.63 5.05
N PRO A 90 15.07 -1.02 3.77
CA PRO A 90 13.85 -1.16 2.98
C PRO A 90 13.09 -2.44 3.35
N VAL A 91 11.77 -2.45 3.08
CA VAL A 91 10.97 -3.66 3.24
C VAL A 91 11.51 -4.82 2.41
N ASN A 92 11.93 -4.56 1.17
CA ASN A 92 12.58 -5.51 0.26
C ASN A 92 13.37 -4.75 -0.81
N SER A 93 14.69 -4.98 -0.88
CA SER A 93 15.58 -4.27 -1.83
C SER A 93 15.38 -4.66 -3.30
N SER A 94 14.64 -5.73 -3.60
CA SER A 94 14.33 -6.11 -4.99
C SER A 94 13.09 -5.38 -5.55
N ASP A 95 12.35 -4.65 -4.73
CA ASP A 95 11.20 -3.89 -5.16
C ASP A 95 11.63 -2.63 -5.95
N GLN A 96 11.09 -2.43 -7.15
CA GLN A 96 11.46 -1.31 -8.02
C GLN A 96 11.04 0.04 -7.47
N PHE A 97 9.91 0.10 -6.78
CA PHE A 97 9.46 1.32 -6.09
C PHE A 97 10.48 1.73 -5.02
N VAL A 98 10.84 0.79 -4.14
CA VAL A 98 11.83 1.01 -3.08
C VAL A 98 13.18 1.44 -3.64
N GLN A 99 13.68 0.74 -4.68
CA GLN A 99 14.95 1.11 -5.35
C GLN A 99 14.91 2.54 -5.89
N THR A 100 13.76 2.97 -6.41
CA THR A 100 13.60 4.33 -6.92
C THR A 100 13.71 5.36 -5.81
N LEU A 101 13.06 5.11 -4.66
CA LEU A 101 13.15 6.00 -3.50
C LEU A 101 14.58 6.08 -2.96
N GLU A 102 15.25 4.95 -2.75
CA GLU A 102 16.63 4.89 -2.25
C GLU A 102 17.61 5.59 -3.20
N ASN A 103 17.48 5.42 -4.50
CA ASN A 103 18.27 6.13 -5.49
C ASN A 103 18.06 7.66 -5.40
N GLY A 104 16.84 8.12 -5.21
CA GLY A 104 16.51 9.52 -5.00
C GLY A 104 17.12 10.07 -3.71
N MET A 105 16.98 9.36 -2.59
CA MET A 105 17.57 9.72 -1.30
C MET A 105 19.11 9.75 -1.36
N ALA A 106 19.74 8.80 -2.05
CA ALA A 106 21.17 8.77 -2.29
C ALA A 106 21.63 9.98 -3.13
N ALA A 107 20.84 10.39 -4.12
CA ALA A 107 21.11 11.60 -4.91
C ALA A 107 21.05 12.87 -4.05
N VAL A 108 20.06 12.98 -3.15
CA VAL A 108 19.99 14.05 -2.13
C VAL A 108 21.22 14.03 -1.23
N ALA A 109 21.58 12.87 -0.69
CA ALA A 109 22.75 12.72 0.18
C ALA A 109 24.03 13.20 -0.51
N LYS A 110 24.24 12.82 -1.76
CA LYS A 110 25.36 13.29 -2.59
C LYS A 110 25.35 14.81 -2.77
N LYS A 111 24.19 15.40 -3.00
CA LYS A 111 24.04 16.84 -3.22
C LYS A 111 24.32 17.67 -1.96
N ILE A 112 23.85 17.18 -0.81
CA ILE A 112 24.02 17.82 0.50
C ILE A 112 25.44 17.59 1.05
N GLY A 113 25.99 16.38 0.87
CA GLY A 113 27.31 15.96 1.32
C GLY A 113 27.26 15.15 2.63
N TYR A 114 26.35 14.20 2.77
CA TYR A 114 26.32 13.22 3.86
C TYR A 114 26.40 11.80 3.31
N LYS A 115 26.67 10.81 4.19
CA LYS A 115 26.72 9.39 3.81
C LYS A 115 25.31 8.81 3.87
N PHE A 116 24.88 8.15 2.79
CA PHE A 116 23.68 7.33 2.73
C PHE A 116 24.10 5.88 2.51
N ILE A 117 23.47 4.96 3.24
CA ILE A 117 23.68 3.51 3.13
C ILE A 117 22.33 2.88 2.92
N ASP A 118 22.19 2.14 1.85
CA ASP A 118 21.05 1.29 1.51
C ASP A 118 21.37 -0.16 1.91
N TYR A 119 20.67 -0.67 2.92
CA TYR A 119 20.87 -2.03 3.43
C TYR A 119 20.15 -3.04 2.52
N GLN A 120 20.91 -3.95 1.93
CA GLN A 120 20.37 -4.94 1.01
C GLN A 120 19.73 -6.12 1.74
N ASN A 121 18.45 -6.39 1.46
CA ASN A 121 17.70 -7.49 2.05
C ASN A 121 16.62 -8.03 1.09
N SER A 122 16.08 -9.22 1.37
CA SER A 122 15.05 -9.89 0.59
C SER A 122 13.67 -9.90 1.28
N GLY A 123 13.45 -9.03 2.26
CA GLY A 123 12.13 -8.84 2.88
C GLY A 123 11.82 -9.79 4.03
N SER A 124 12.81 -10.24 4.81
CA SER A 124 12.55 -11.07 5.97
C SER A 124 12.78 -10.34 7.31
N PRO A 125 11.97 -10.62 8.35
CA PRO A 125 12.17 -10.05 9.67
C PRO A 125 13.57 -10.25 10.26
N ALA A 126 14.19 -11.41 9.99
CA ALA A 126 15.56 -11.70 10.45
C ALA A 126 16.58 -10.78 9.79
N GLN A 127 16.40 -10.44 8.52
CA GLN A 127 17.30 -9.52 7.81
C GLN A 127 17.09 -8.07 8.28
N TRP A 128 15.86 -7.65 8.56
CA TRP A 128 15.61 -6.32 9.14
C TRP A 128 16.25 -6.18 10.52
N VAL A 129 16.18 -7.23 11.36
CA VAL A 129 16.90 -7.27 12.65
C VAL A 129 18.40 -7.11 12.42
N ALA A 130 18.99 -7.87 11.48
CA ALA A 130 20.42 -7.78 11.16
C ALA A 130 20.81 -6.38 10.66
N GLY A 131 19.99 -5.75 9.81
CA GLY A 131 20.21 -4.37 9.36
C GLY A 131 20.19 -3.36 10.52
N MET A 132 19.26 -3.50 11.48
CA MET A 132 19.23 -2.67 12.68
C MET A 132 20.50 -2.84 13.52
N GLU A 133 20.99 -4.07 13.70
CA GLU A 133 22.21 -4.38 14.44
C GLU A 133 23.46 -3.82 13.76
N GLU A 134 23.54 -3.92 12.42
CA GLU A 134 24.61 -3.32 11.62
C GLU A 134 24.62 -1.80 11.77
N ALA A 135 23.48 -1.14 11.59
CA ALA A 135 23.36 0.30 11.74
C ALA A 135 23.77 0.80 13.13
N ILE A 136 23.40 0.04 14.19
CA ILE A 136 23.81 0.34 15.57
C ILE A 136 25.33 0.19 15.72
N SER A 137 25.92 -0.86 15.17
CA SER A 137 27.36 -1.11 15.21
C SER A 137 28.16 -0.04 14.45
N GLU A 138 27.65 0.47 13.35
CA GLU A 138 28.25 1.57 12.58
C GLU A 138 28.04 2.96 13.19
N HIS A 139 27.31 3.07 14.30
CA HIS A 139 27.02 4.35 14.97
C HIS A 139 26.42 5.41 14.02
N VAL A 140 25.47 5.02 13.20
CA VAL A 140 24.81 5.92 12.25
C VAL A 140 24.04 7.04 12.96
N SER A 141 23.66 8.08 12.23
CA SER A 141 22.93 9.21 12.82
C SER A 141 21.42 8.96 12.89
N LEU A 142 20.90 8.24 11.89
CA LEU A 142 19.49 7.89 11.75
C LEU A 142 19.35 6.58 10.99
N ILE A 143 18.38 5.78 11.40
CA ILE A 143 17.89 4.58 10.69
C ILE A 143 16.51 4.90 10.17
N ASP A 144 16.26 4.67 8.88
CA ASP A 144 14.94 4.70 8.26
C ASP A 144 14.44 3.30 7.98
N LEU A 145 13.25 2.98 8.48
CA LEU A 145 12.48 1.78 8.14
C LEU A 145 11.58 2.14 6.94
N LEU A 146 12.03 1.79 5.74
CA LEU A 146 11.43 2.27 4.49
C LEU A 146 10.35 1.33 3.96
N SER A 147 9.22 1.90 3.57
CA SER A 147 8.14 1.29 2.76
C SER A 147 7.51 0.04 3.37
N GLY A 148 7.01 0.16 4.62
CA GLY A 148 6.05 -0.80 5.15
C GLY A 148 6.53 -1.74 6.25
N ILE A 149 7.80 -1.68 6.67
CA ILE A 149 8.25 -2.44 7.84
C ILE A 149 7.46 -2.00 9.08
N ASN A 150 6.74 -2.95 9.70
CA ASN A 150 6.02 -2.66 10.93
C ASN A 150 7.01 -2.46 12.10
N PRO A 151 7.13 -1.24 12.68
CA PRO A 151 8.11 -0.97 13.74
C PRO A 151 7.91 -1.83 15.00
N ALA A 152 6.70 -2.30 15.26
CA ALA A 152 6.42 -3.17 16.40
C ALA A 152 7.22 -4.49 16.33
N THR A 153 7.54 -4.97 15.12
CA THR A 153 8.36 -6.19 14.93
C THR A 153 9.82 -5.99 15.31
N LEU A 154 10.28 -4.74 15.33
CA LEU A 154 11.66 -4.33 15.61
C LEU A 154 11.78 -3.55 16.93
N ALA A 155 10.76 -3.56 17.79
CA ALA A 155 10.73 -2.76 19.01
C ALA A 155 11.97 -2.92 19.93
N PRO A 156 12.54 -4.14 20.13
CA PRO A 156 13.79 -4.29 20.90
C PRO A 156 14.97 -3.57 20.24
N GLN A 157 15.14 -3.67 18.93
CA GLN A 157 16.22 -3.07 18.15
C GLN A 157 16.08 -1.54 18.10
N ILE A 158 14.86 -1.04 17.91
CA ILE A 158 14.57 0.41 17.97
C ILE A 158 14.94 0.97 19.34
N LYS A 159 14.60 0.26 20.42
CA LYS A 159 15.00 0.65 21.78
C LYS A 159 16.51 0.68 21.94
N ALA A 160 17.23 -0.32 21.41
CA ALA A 160 18.69 -0.38 21.44
C ALA A 160 19.32 0.77 20.64
N ALA A 161 18.84 1.06 19.43
CA ALA A 161 19.29 2.18 18.61
C ALA A 161 19.12 3.52 19.35
N LYS A 162 17.94 3.76 19.95
CA LYS A 162 17.66 4.98 20.72
C LYS A 162 18.55 5.09 21.96
N ALA A 163 18.87 3.98 22.65
CA ALA A 163 19.82 3.97 23.78
C ALA A 163 21.25 4.31 23.33
N ALA A 164 21.62 3.97 22.09
CA ALA A 164 22.89 4.36 21.46
C ALA A 164 22.86 5.81 20.91
N GLY A 165 21.76 6.55 21.07
CA GLY A 165 21.61 7.92 20.58
C GLY A 165 21.23 8.04 19.10
N ILE A 166 20.93 6.92 18.44
CA ILE A 166 20.54 6.86 17.02
C ILE A 166 19.05 7.16 16.91
N LYS A 167 18.67 8.00 15.94
CA LYS A 167 17.26 8.26 15.62
C LYS A 167 16.70 7.13 14.76
N VAL A 168 15.43 6.79 14.96
CA VAL A 168 14.73 5.81 14.14
C VAL A 168 13.46 6.44 13.62
N VAL A 169 13.27 6.42 12.31
CA VAL A 169 12.08 6.90 11.61
C VAL A 169 11.46 5.76 10.80
N SER A 170 10.26 5.98 10.31
CA SER A 170 9.64 5.09 9.33
C SER A 170 9.03 5.94 8.23
N SER A 171 9.46 5.70 7.02
CA SER A 171 9.03 6.45 5.84
C SER A 171 8.17 5.57 4.95
N ASP A 172 7.13 6.17 4.35
CA ASP A 172 6.22 5.49 3.44
C ASP A 172 5.62 4.19 4.02
N THR A 173 5.25 4.22 5.29
CA THR A 173 4.70 3.04 6.01
C THR A 173 3.27 3.30 6.50
N TYR A 174 2.92 4.54 6.81
CA TYR A 174 1.63 4.92 7.35
C TYR A 174 0.88 5.84 6.39
N GLY A 175 -0.45 5.71 6.36
CA GLY A 175 -1.32 6.67 5.69
C GLY A 175 -1.42 7.99 6.45
N ILE A 176 -1.66 9.10 5.73
CA ILE A 176 -1.97 10.39 6.36
C ILE A 176 -3.21 10.22 7.25
N GLY A 177 -3.07 10.63 8.51
CA GLY A 177 -4.11 10.46 9.54
C GLY A 177 -4.11 9.08 10.22
N GLN A 178 -3.29 8.13 9.80
CA GLN A 178 -3.10 6.86 10.50
C GLN A 178 -2.15 7.08 11.70
N PRO A 179 -2.47 6.56 12.89
CA PRO A 179 -1.55 6.62 14.02
C PRO A 179 -0.26 5.85 13.74
N SER A 180 0.88 6.50 13.94
CA SER A 180 2.20 5.87 13.88
C SER A 180 2.61 5.31 15.24
N ASP A 181 3.59 4.39 15.26
CA ASP A 181 4.12 3.84 16.50
C ASP A 181 4.90 4.92 17.28
N PRO A 182 4.54 5.21 18.55
CA PRO A 182 5.19 6.24 19.37
C PRO A 182 6.65 5.93 19.72
N ILE A 183 7.13 4.72 19.43
CA ILE A 183 8.53 4.36 19.62
C ILE A 183 9.45 5.08 18.62
N LEU A 184 8.93 5.53 17.48
CA LEU A 184 9.67 6.22 16.43
C LEU A 184 10.05 7.67 16.82
N ASN A 185 11.04 8.24 16.16
CA ASN A 185 11.39 9.65 16.26
C ASN A 185 10.60 10.52 15.29
N GLY A 186 9.99 9.93 14.26
CA GLY A 186 9.14 10.55 13.28
C GLY A 186 8.75 9.59 12.18
N THR A 187 7.84 10.04 11.32
CA THR A 187 7.37 9.30 10.14
C THR A 187 7.25 10.25 8.95
N VAL A 188 7.34 9.72 7.74
CA VAL A 188 6.83 10.35 6.52
C VAL A 188 5.67 9.49 6.04
N ASN A 189 4.48 10.08 6.02
CA ASN A 189 3.25 9.38 5.70
C ASN A 189 2.85 9.65 4.24
N ALA A 190 2.39 8.61 3.56
CA ALA A 190 1.88 8.70 2.20
C ALA A 190 0.35 8.84 2.16
N PRO A 191 -0.24 9.37 1.09
CA PRO A 191 -1.68 9.63 0.99
C PRO A 191 -2.52 8.37 0.69
N TYR A 192 -2.18 7.21 1.25
CA TYR A 192 -2.81 5.90 0.98
C TYR A 192 -4.34 5.89 1.05
N GLY A 193 -4.93 6.62 2.00
CA GLY A 193 -6.38 6.71 2.09
C GLY A 193 -7.01 7.50 0.95
N GLU A 194 -6.30 8.51 0.42
CA GLU A 194 -6.77 9.30 -0.71
C GLU A 194 -6.58 8.54 -2.02
N THR A 195 -5.43 7.87 -2.21
CA THR A 195 -5.19 7.04 -3.40
C THR A 195 -6.24 5.96 -3.55
N ALA A 196 -6.55 5.24 -2.47
CA ALA A 196 -7.57 4.22 -2.43
C ALA A 196 -8.97 4.78 -2.81
N ARG A 197 -9.31 5.98 -2.32
CA ARG A 197 -10.57 6.66 -2.72
C ARG A 197 -10.58 6.99 -4.21
N LEU A 198 -9.49 7.51 -4.75
CA LEU A 198 -9.38 7.86 -6.17
C LEU A 198 -9.46 6.63 -7.09
N GLN A 199 -8.88 5.50 -6.67
CA GLN A 199 -9.03 4.21 -7.37
C GLN A 199 -10.51 3.80 -7.42
N ALA A 200 -11.22 3.83 -6.28
CA ALA A 200 -12.65 3.52 -6.21
C ALA A 200 -13.51 4.49 -7.04
N ASP A 201 -13.19 5.78 -6.98
CA ASP A 201 -13.89 6.82 -7.77
C ASP A 201 -13.72 6.56 -9.28
N TRP A 202 -12.49 6.27 -9.73
CA TRP A 202 -12.22 6.01 -11.14
C TRP A 202 -12.98 4.76 -11.64
N MET A 203 -12.91 3.65 -10.91
CA MET A 203 -13.62 2.42 -11.24
C MET A 203 -15.14 2.61 -11.21
N THR A 204 -15.65 3.44 -10.28
CA THR A 204 -17.08 3.80 -10.23
C THR A 204 -17.53 4.49 -11.51
N VAL A 205 -16.75 5.47 -11.97
CA VAL A 205 -17.07 6.23 -13.19
C VAL A 205 -17.04 5.31 -14.42
N HIS A 206 -15.99 4.52 -14.57
CA HIS A 206 -15.76 3.72 -15.79
C HIS A 206 -16.60 2.43 -15.85
N SER A 207 -17.08 1.92 -14.70
CA SER A 207 -18.06 0.84 -14.64
C SER A 207 -19.51 1.32 -14.72
N ASN A 208 -19.75 2.62 -14.89
CA ASN A 208 -21.09 3.21 -14.80
C ASN A 208 -21.79 2.85 -13.48
N GLY A 209 -21.05 2.78 -12.38
CA GLY A 209 -21.53 2.51 -11.03
C GLY A 209 -22.04 1.08 -10.80
N LYS A 210 -21.53 0.08 -11.53
CA LYS A 210 -21.97 -1.33 -11.49
C LYS A 210 -20.81 -2.33 -11.58
N GLY A 211 -19.59 -1.92 -11.30
CA GLY A 211 -18.39 -2.76 -11.44
C GLY A 211 -18.34 -3.96 -10.50
N HIS A 212 -17.63 -4.99 -10.92
CA HIS A 212 -17.19 -6.10 -10.10
C HIS A 212 -15.68 -5.95 -9.88
N ILE A 213 -15.25 -5.71 -8.68
CA ILE A 213 -13.89 -5.28 -8.35
C ILE A 213 -13.24 -6.28 -7.39
N LEU A 214 -11.99 -6.64 -7.68
CA LEU A 214 -11.12 -7.40 -6.77
C LEU A 214 -10.08 -6.46 -6.17
N LEU A 215 -10.09 -6.27 -4.86
CA LEU A 215 -9.06 -5.58 -4.10
C LEU A 215 -7.99 -6.60 -3.66
N ILE A 216 -6.73 -6.24 -3.77
CA ILE A 216 -5.62 -7.07 -3.32
C ILE A 216 -4.81 -6.30 -2.28
N GLY A 217 -4.87 -6.77 -1.03
CA GLY A 217 -4.11 -6.23 0.10
C GLY A 217 -2.85 -7.03 0.41
N SER A 218 -2.05 -6.47 1.32
CA SER A 218 -0.87 -7.11 1.94
C SER A 218 -0.88 -6.72 3.42
N SER A 219 -1.55 -7.53 4.25
CA SER A 219 -1.85 -7.17 5.64
C SER A 219 -0.63 -7.10 6.56
N ASP A 220 0.51 -7.60 6.12
CA ASP A 220 1.81 -7.46 6.76
C ASP A 220 2.45 -6.08 6.59
N VAL A 221 1.92 -5.24 5.70
CA VAL A 221 2.29 -3.83 5.50
C VAL A 221 1.27 -2.93 6.19
N ALA A 222 1.71 -2.05 7.08
CA ALA A 222 0.82 -1.26 7.94
C ALA A 222 -0.21 -0.38 7.19
N ALA A 223 0.16 0.16 6.02
CA ALA A 223 -0.71 1.00 5.20
C ALA A 223 -1.79 0.21 4.46
N SER A 224 -1.55 -1.06 4.11
CA SER A 224 -2.44 -1.82 3.24
C SER A 224 -3.85 -2.04 3.84
N PRO A 225 -4.03 -2.51 5.09
CA PRO A 225 -5.37 -2.60 5.68
C PRO A 225 -6.09 -1.25 5.75
N PHE A 226 -5.35 -0.16 5.96
CA PHE A 226 -5.88 1.20 5.98
C PHE A 226 -6.39 1.62 4.60
N GLY A 227 -5.60 1.39 3.53
CA GLY A 227 -5.99 1.65 2.15
C GLY A 227 -7.20 0.82 1.73
N ILE A 228 -7.18 -0.49 1.95
CA ILE A 228 -8.32 -1.39 1.64
C ILE A 228 -9.60 -0.94 2.33
N ALA A 229 -9.53 -0.56 3.61
CA ALA A 229 -10.71 -0.06 4.34
C ALA A 229 -11.23 1.26 3.75
N ALA A 230 -10.34 2.17 3.34
CA ALA A 230 -10.71 3.43 2.69
C ALA A 230 -11.38 3.17 1.35
N GLU A 231 -10.84 2.28 0.52
CA GLU A 231 -11.38 1.93 -0.80
C GLU A 231 -12.76 1.26 -0.68
N GLN A 232 -12.91 0.30 0.24
CA GLN A 232 -14.21 -0.32 0.53
C GLN A 232 -15.25 0.68 1.04
N SER A 233 -14.82 1.64 1.87
CA SER A 233 -15.70 2.70 2.38
C SER A 233 -16.16 3.62 1.25
N GLU A 234 -15.25 3.96 0.34
CA GLU A 234 -15.55 4.81 -0.81
C GLU A 234 -16.53 4.12 -1.76
N PHE A 235 -16.34 2.83 -2.10
CA PHE A 235 -17.31 2.09 -2.91
C PHE A 235 -18.71 2.09 -2.31
N LYS A 236 -18.84 1.96 -0.99
CA LYS A 236 -20.16 2.06 -0.32
C LYS A 236 -20.81 3.42 -0.54
N GLN A 237 -20.03 4.49 -0.62
CA GLN A 237 -20.51 5.85 -0.81
C GLN A 237 -20.84 6.15 -2.28
N VAL A 238 -19.91 5.85 -3.22
CA VAL A 238 -20.03 6.28 -4.62
C VAL A 238 -20.55 5.19 -5.55
N CYS A 239 -20.42 3.91 -5.19
CA CYS A 239 -20.82 2.78 -6.02
C CYS A 239 -21.67 1.74 -5.27
N PRO A 240 -22.87 2.10 -4.79
CA PRO A 240 -23.69 1.19 -3.98
C PRO A 240 -24.19 -0.05 -4.73
N ALA A 241 -24.03 -0.12 -6.06
CA ALA A 241 -24.35 -1.29 -6.88
C ALA A 241 -23.11 -2.10 -7.30
N CYS A 242 -21.90 -1.63 -6.97
CA CYS A 242 -20.68 -2.38 -7.21
C CYS A 242 -20.59 -3.62 -6.31
N LYS A 243 -19.90 -4.64 -6.80
CA LYS A 243 -19.53 -5.83 -6.02
C LYS A 243 -18.04 -5.82 -5.80
N VAL A 244 -17.65 -5.79 -4.53
CA VAL A 244 -16.25 -5.71 -4.11
C VAL A 244 -15.86 -7.00 -3.43
N TYR A 245 -14.81 -7.64 -3.94
CA TYR A 245 -14.16 -8.82 -3.40
C TYR A 245 -12.79 -8.41 -2.87
N THR A 246 -12.23 -9.13 -1.91
CA THR A 246 -10.93 -8.82 -1.35
C THR A 246 -10.14 -10.11 -1.13
N ILE A 247 -8.86 -10.09 -1.50
CA ILE A 247 -7.88 -11.10 -1.11
C ILE A 247 -6.71 -10.42 -0.43
N ASP A 248 -5.95 -11.19 0.35
CA ASP A 248 -4.74 -10.75 1.03
C ASP A 248 -3.58 -11.62 0.58
N VAL A 249 -2.49 -10.97 0.13
CA VAL A 249 -1.25 -11.66 -0.27
C VAL A 249 -0.09 -10.95 0.40
N PRO A 250 0.54 -11.57 1.41
CA PRO A 250 1.72 -11.01 2.09
C PRO A 250 2.86 -10.70 1.12
N VAL A 251 3.67 -9.71 1.43
CA VAL A 251 4.78 -9.25 0.55
C VAL A 251 5.73 -10.39 0.17
N ALA A 252 6.07 -11.25 1.13
CA ALA A 252 6.94 -12.40 0.89
C ALA A 252 6.38 -13.40 -0.14
N ASP A 253 5.06 -13.41 -0.32
CA ASP A 253 4.34 -14.36 -1.17
C ASP A 253 3.88 -13.75 -2.52
N TRP A 254 4.18 -12.48 -2.80
CA TRP A 254 3.72 -11.84 -4.03
C TRP A 254 4.13 -12.60 -5.29
N ALA A 255 5.40 -13.00 -5.38
CA ALA A 255 5.92 -13.70 -6.56
C ALA A 255 5.36 -15.12 -6.73
N SER A 256 5.02 -15.80 -5.64
CA SER A 256 4.55 -17.19 -5.66
C SER A 256 3.03 -17.32 -5.71
N GLU A 257 2.28 -16.40 -5.09
CA GLU A 257 0.85 -16.57 -4.84
C GLU A 257 -0.05 -15.61 -5.62
N THR A 258 0.37 -14.36 -5.89
CA THR A 258 -0.53 -13.36 -6.49
C THR A 258 -1.15 -13.84 -7.78
N GLN A 259 -0.35 -14.37 -8.71
CA GLN A 259 -0.87 -14.86 -9.99
C GLN A 259 -1.92 -15.95 -9.80
N THR A 260 -1.64 -16.94 -8.96
CA THR A 260 -2.52 -18.09 -8.70
C THR A 260 -3.83 -17.66 -8.06
N GLN A 261 -3.75 -16.78 -7.04
CA GLN A 261 -4.93 -16.29 -6.34
C GLN A 261 -5.81 -15.43 -7.23
N VAL A 262 -5.21 -14.53 -8.05
CA VAL A 262 -5.98 -13.74 -9.03
C VAL A 262 -6.66 -14.65 -10.07
N GLN A 263 -6.00 -15.68 -10.57
CA GLN A 263 -6.62 -16.64 -11.50
C GLN A 263 -7.81 -17.36 -10.86
N ALA A 264 -7.71 -17.74 -9.60
CA ALA A 264 -8.81 -18.35 -8.85
C ALA A 264 -10.00 -17.38 -8.73
N GLN A 265 -9.76 -16.10 -8.47
CA GLN A 265 -10.80 -15.07 -8.41
C GLN A 265 -11.46 -14.83 -9.80
N LEU A 266 -10.68 -14.81 -10.87
CA LEU A 266 -11.20 -14.69 -12.24
C LEU A 266 -12.09 -15.87 -12.64
N GLN A 267 -11.86 -17.06 -12.08
CA GLN A 267 -12.71 -18.23 -12.27
C GLN A 267 -13.98 -18.18 -11.40
N ALA A 268 -13.84 -17.80 -10.13
CA ALA A 268 -14.94 -17.68 -9.18
C ALA A 268 -15.90 -16.53 -9.54
N HIS A 269 -15.38 -15.47 -10.14
CA HIS A 269 -16.12 -14.26 -10.51
C HIS A 269 -15.95 -13.95 -12.00
N PRO A 270 -16.66 -14.66 -12.92
CA PRO A 270 -16.49 -14.51 -14.37
C PRO A 270 -16.78 -13.10 -14.91
N ASN A 271 -17.55 -12.32 -14.15
CA ASN A 271 -17.92 -10.93 -14.46
C ASN A 271 -17.01 -9.89 -13.81
N LEU A 272 -15.83 -10.30 -13.32
CA LEU A 272 -14.86 -9.35 -12.77
C LEU A 272 -14.44 -8.36 -13.86
N ASP A 273 -14.50 -7.05 -13.53
CA ASP A 273 -14.15 -5.94 -14.43
C ASP A 273 -12.80 -5.34 -14.08
N TYR A 274 -12.49 -5.25 -12.76
CA TYR A 274 -11.28 -4.57 -12.26
C TYR A 274 -10.56 -5.38 -11.21
N VAL A 275 -9.25 -5.23 -11.20
CA VAL A 275 -8.35 -5.63 -10.11
C VAL A 275 -7.64 -4.38 -9.61
N SER A 276 -7.74 -4.11 -8.32
CA SER A 276 -7.13 -2.97 -7.64
C SER A 276 -6.11 -3.50 -6.64
N PRO A 277 -4.82 -3.58 -7.01
CA PRO A 277 -3.76 -3.83 -6.03
C PRO A 277 -3.53 -2.57 -5.20
N VAL A 278 -3.06 -2.74 -3.96
CA VAL A 278 -2.68 -1.61 -3.11
C VAL A 278 -1.43 -0.92 -3.67
N TYR A 279 -0.56 -1.68 -4.39
CA TYR A 279 0.72 -1.19 -4.91
C TYR A 279 0.97 -1.64 -6.35
N ASP A 280 1.64 -0.81 -7.11
CA ASP A 280 2.10 -1.08 -8.47
C ASP A 280 2.90 -2.38 -8.58
N SER A 281 3.75 -2.66 -7.59
CA SER A 281 4.63 -3.83 -7.57
C SER A 281 3.89 -5.17 -7.72
N GLN A 282 2.61 -5.24 -7.31
CA GLN A 282 1.80 -6.44 -7.50
C GLN A 282 1.35 -6.63 -8.96
N SER A 283 1.28 -5.55 -9.75
CA SER A 283 0.80 -5.58 -11.14
C SER A 283 1.62 -6.50 -12.02
N GLN A 284 2.92 -6.68 -11.75
CA GLN A 284 3.79 -7.61 -12.48
C GLN A 284 3.32 -9.08 -12.43
N PHE A 285 2.56 -9.46 -11.38
CA PHE A 285 2.00 -10.80 -11.20
C PHE A 285 0.53 -10.88 -11.62
N ILE A 286 -0.19 -9.75 -11.59
CA ILE A 286 -1.60 -9.66 -11.98
C ILE A 286 -1.75 -9.67 -13.51
N ILE A 287 -0.87 -8.98 -14.24
CA ILE A 287 -0.89 -8.93 -15.71
C ILE A 287 -0.80 -10.36 -16.32
N PRO A 288 0.14 -11.23 -15.90
CA PRO A 288 0.17 -12.62 -16.36
C PRO A 288 -1.09 -13.42 -16.01
N ALA A 289 -1.71 -13.17 -14.85
CA ALA A 289 -2.95 -13.83 -14.45
C ALA A 289 -4.11 -13.50 -15.40
N ILE A 290 -4.30 -12.21 -15.71
CA ILE A 290 -5.32 -11.73 -16.66
C ILE A 290 -5.06 -12.28 -18.07
N THR A 291 -3.79 -12.26 -18.50
CA THR A 291 -3.37 -12.75 -19.83
C THR A 291 -3.66 -14.24 -19.99
N THR A 292 -3.21 -15.06 -19.03
CA THR A 292 -3.40 -16.53 -19.05
C THR A 292 -4.88 -16.91 -18.96
N ALA A 293 -5.70 -16.12 -18.28
CA ALA A 293 -7.14 -16.31 -18.19
C ALA A 293 -7.90 -15.86 -19.46
N ASN A 294 -7.22 -15.35 -20.50
CA ASN A 294 -7.84 -14.79 -21.73
C ASN A 294 -8.84 -13.66 -21.42
N LYS A 295 -8.49 -12.79 -20.46
CA LYS A 295 -9.33 -11.67 -20.01
C LYS A 295 -8.80 -10.31 -20.45
N ILE A 296 -7.81 -10.24 -21.34
CA ILE A 296 -7.29 -8.98 -21.91
C ILE A 296 -8.45 -8.20 -22.55
N GLY A 297 -8.54 -6.89 -22.24
CA GLY A 297 -9.61 -6.00 -22.67
C GLY A 297 -10.97 -6.25 -22.01
N LYS A 298 -11.03 -7.11 -21.00
CA LYS A 298 -12.23 -7.38 -20.19
C LYS A 298 -12.04 -7.14 -18.71
N VAL A 299 -10.83 -7.40 -18.20
CA VAL A 299 -10.44 -7.15 -16.82
C VAL A 299 -9.28 -6.18 -16.85
N HIS A 300 -9.37 -5.16 -16.03
CA HIS A 300 -8.44 -4.03 -16.04
C HIS A 300 -7.81 -3.84 -14.66
N ILE A 301 -6.58 -3.33 -14.63
CA ILE A 301 -5.88 -2.95 -13.41
C ILE A 301 -6.06 -1.44 -13.21
N VAL A 302 -6.36 -1.06 -11.98
CA VAL A 302 -6.33 0.31 -11.45
C VAL A 302 -5.38 0.29 -10.28
N SER A 303 -4.24 0.99 -10.38
CA SER A 303 -3.10 0.84 -9.49
C SER A 303 -2.70 2.16 -8.82
N TYR A 304 -1.64 2.11 -8.02
CA TYR A 304 -1.07 3.23 -7.27
C TYR A 304 0.45 3.07 -7.15
N ASP A 305 1.16 4.14 -7.26
CA ASP A 305 2.52 4.57 -6.95
C ASP A 305 3.09 5.45 -8.07
N GLY A 306 2.67 5.30 -9.32
CA GLY A 306 3.23 6.02 -10.48
C GLY A 306 4.58 5.48 -10.93
N THR A 307 4.82 4.20 -10.73
CA THR A 307 6.10 3.60 -11.10
C THR A 307 6.32 3.56 -12.62
N PRO A 308 7.55 3.81 -13.11
CA PRO A 308 7.82 3.81 -14.54
C PRO A 308 7.45 2.52 -15.25
N PHE A 309 7.50 1.36 -14.59
CA PHE A 309 7.15 0.09 -15.23
C PHE A 309 5.64 -0.02 -15.47
N VAL A 310 4.79 0.39 -14.51
CA VAL A 310 3.33 0.40 -14.68
C VAL A 310 2.92 1.45 -15.71
N LEU A 311 3.46 2.66 -15.64
CA LEU A 311 3.23 3.69 -16.66
C LEU A 311 3.70 3.23 -18.05
N GLY A 312 4.79 2.44 -18.13
CA GLY A 312 5.29 1.81 -19.36
C GLY A 312 4.31 0.78 -19.91
N ASP A 313 3.73 -0.05 -19.05
CA ASP A 313 2.70 -1.02 -19.45
C ASP A 313 1.43 -0.32 -19.96
N MET A 314 1.04 0.83 -19.40
CA MET A 314 -0.06 1.66 -19.92
C MET A 314 0.24 2.23 -21.32
N GLN A 315 1.52 2.46 -21.69
CA GLN A 315 1.94 2.98 -23.00
C GLN A 315 2.04 1.92 -24.08
N THR A 316 1.91 0.65 -23.76
CA THR A 316 2.09 -0.49 -24.67
C THR A 316 0.75 -1.15 -25.00
N GLU A 317 0.77 -2.30 -25.69
CA GLU A 317 -0.42 -3.15 -25.90
C GLU A 317 -1.01 -3.62 -24.55
N LYS A 318 -0.21 -3.73 -23.52
CA LYS A 318 -0.65 -4.00 -22.16
C LYS A 318 -1.49 -2.86 -21.55
N GLY A 319 -1.51 -1.68 -22.14
CA GLY A 319 -2.40 -0.58 -21.77
C GLY A 319 -3.88 -0.93 -21.83
N SER A 320 -4.25 -2.01 -22.54
CA SER A 320 -5.59 -2.59 -22.43
C SER A 320 -5.85 -3.28 -21.08
N ILE A 321 -4.81 -3.63 -20.32
CA ILE A 321 -4.90 -4.24 -18.99
C ILE A 321 -4.79 -3.16 -17.92
N VAL A 322 -3.70 -2.39 -17.90
CA VAL A 322 -3.53 -1.29 -16.93
C VAL A 322 -4.18 -0.04 -17.50
N GLN A 323 -5.23 0.45 -16.88
CA GLN A 323 -6.01 1.58 -17.41
C GLN A 323 -5.85 2.88 -16.63
N MET A 324 -5.54 2.81 -15.37
CA MET A 324 -5.31 3.98 -14.55
C MET A 324 -4.29 3.69 -13.46
N ASP A 325 -3.52 4.71 -13.14
CA ASP A 325 -2.62 4.74 -12.01
C ASP A 325 -2.79 6.05 -11.24
N VAL A 326 -2.91 5.96 -9.93
CA VAL A 326 -2.82 7.13 -9.05
C VAL A 326 -1.36 7.33 -8.75
N GLY A 327 -0.69 8.15 -9.52
CA GLY A 327 0.74 8.36 -9.37
C GLY A 327 1.09 9.39 -8.30
N GLU A 328 2.17 9.14 -7.61
CA GLU A 328 2.94 10.15 -6.90
C GLU A 328 4.29 10.34 -7.59
N ASP A 329 4.84 11.54 -7.52
CA ASP A 329 6.17 11.81 -8.06
C ASP A 329 7.22 11.19 -7.12
N LEU A 330 7.86 10.10 -7.54
CA LEU A 330 8.81 9.36 -6.71
C LEU A 330 10.09 10.15 -6.40
N GLU A 331 10.43 11.16 -7.21
CA GLU A 331 11.48 12.13 -6.86
C GLU A 331 11.01 13.02 -5.71
N TRP A 332 9.74 13.49 -5.75
CA TRP A 332 9.16 14.25 -4.65
C TRP A 332 9.12 13.45 -3.34
N VAL A 333 8.67 12.18 -3.40
CA VAL A 333 8.67 11.27 -2.24
C VAL A 333 10.06 11.16 -1.64
N SER A 334 11.08 10.94 -2.47
CA SER A 334 12.48 10.85 -2.02
C SER A 334 12.98 12.14 -1.36
N LEU A 335 12.61 13.30 -1.92
CA LEU A 335 12.94 14.61 -1.35
C LEU A 335 12.21 14.85 -0.02
N ALA A 336 10.95 14.43 0.09
CA ALA A 336 10.14 14.52 1.30
C ALA A 336 10.72 13.69 2.44
N ILE A 337 11.08 12.44 2.15
CA ILE A 337 11.74 11.56 3.13
C ILE A 337 13.05 12.20 3.61
N ALA A 338 13.91 12.63 2.69
CA ALA A 338 15.18 13.26 3.03
C ALA A 338 15.00 14.57 3.83
N ASP A 339 13.95 15.38 3.55
CA ASP A 339 13.64 16.59 4.32
C ASP A 339 13.37 16.25 5.78
N ASN A 340 12.47 15.32 6.03
CA ASN A 340 12.09 14.92 7.39
C ASN A 340 13.25 14.27 8.15
N GLU A 341 14.04 13.39 7.50
CA GLU A 341 15.24 12.80 8.09
C GLU A 341 16.25 13.87 8.53
N MET A 342 16.52 14.84 7.66
CA MET A 342 17.42 15.96 7.97
C MET A 342 16.90 16.83 9.11
N ARG A 343 15.58 17.07 9.18
CA ARG A 343 14.97 17.77 10.32
C ARG A 343 15.17 17.02 11.61
N ILE A 344 14.90 15.73 11.64
CA ILE A 344 15.03 14.88 12.83
C ILE A 344 16.48 14.79 13.30
N VAL A 345 17.43 14.62 12.38
CA VAL A 345 18.88 14.64 12.69
C VAL A 345 19.31 15.99 13.27
N GLY A 346 18.74 17.07 12.75
CA GLY A 346 19.00 18.44 13.19
C GLY A 346 18.30 18.86 14.48
N GLY A 347 17.44 18.02 15.04
CA GLY A 347 16.62 18.36 16.20
C GLY A 347 15.53 19.40 15.88
N LEU A 348 15.16 19.53 14.61
CA LEU A 348 14.03 20.36 14.17
C LEU A 348 12.72 19.57 14.30
N PRO A 349 11.56 20.24 14.29
CA PRO A 349 10.27 19.57 14.27
C PRO A 349 10.16 18.60 13.08
N ALA A 350 9.76 17.36 13.35
CA ALA A 350 9.44 16.38 12.33
C ALA A 350 8.17 16.79 11.57
N VAL A 351 8.09 16.43 10.30
CA VAL A 351 6.95 16.67 9.42
C VAL A 351 6.46 15.32 8.91
N ALA A 352 5.35 14.84 9.44
CA ALA A 352 4.79 13.55 9.04
C ALA A 352 4.01 13.62 7.71
N ASN A 353 3.41 14.76 7.40
CA ASN A 353 2.76 15.03 6.12
C ASN A 353 3.58 16.06 5.34
N GLU A 354 4.32 15.58 4.36
CA GLU A 354 5.18 16.40 3.48
C GLU A 354 4.41 16.99 2.29
N GLU A 355 3.07 16.89 2.27
CA GLU A 355 2.21 17.37 1.19
C GLU A 355 2.59 16.77 -0.18
N ILE A 356 2.90 15.46 -0.18
CA ILE A 356 3.20 14.71 -1.42
C ILE A 356 1.95 14.72 -2.29
N PRO A 357 2.00 15.31 -3.50
CA PRO A 357 0.83 15.44 -4.35
C PRO A 357 0.54 14.16 -5.12
N LEU A 358 -0.73 13.94 -5.44
CA LEU A 358 -1.19 12.89 -6.32
C LEU A 358 -1.51 13.42 -7.71
N TYR A 359 -1.34 12.56 -8.71
CA TYR A 359 -1.68 12.85 -10.09
C TYR A 359 -2.29 11.60 -10.76
N LEU A 360 -3.37 11.79 -11.50
CA LEU A 360 -4.02 10.67 -12.19
C LEU A 360 -3.40 10.43 -13.56
N TRP A 361 -2.87 9.25 -13.76
CA TRP A 361 -2.40 8.75 -15.04
C TRP A 361 -3.46 7.87 -15.70
N ASP A 362 -3.75 8.13 -16.97
CA ASP A 362 -4.57 7.30 -17.83
C ASP A 362 -4.06 7.34 -19.28
N ALA A 363 -4.77 6.72 -20.19
CA ALA A 363 -4.39 6.68 -21.60
C ALA A 363 -4.27 8.07 -22.26
N ALA A 364 -4.94 9.11 -21.72
CA ALA A 364 -4.92 10.45 -22.30
C ALA A 364 -3.60 11.19 -21.99
N ASN A 365 -2.96 10.90 -20.87
CA ASN A 365 -1.83 11.68 -20.38
C ASN A 365 -0.54 10.87 -20.09
N VAL A 366 -0.59 9.55 -20.02
CA VAL A 366 0.56 8.71 -19.63
C VAL A 366 1.81 8.92 -20.48
N ASN A 367 1.67 9.42 -21.71
CA ASN A 367 2.82 9.78 -22.56
C ASN A 367 3.61 10.98 -22.04
N ASN A 368 3.03 11.80 -21.17
CA ASN A 368 3.73 12.91 -20.53
C ASN A 368 4.83 12.43 -19.56
N ALA A 369 4.70 11.20 -19.04
CA ALA A 369 5.75 10.57 -18.23
C ALA A 369 7.04 10.25 -19.02
N GLY A 370 7.06 10.47 -20.33
CA GLY A 370 8.18 10.13 -21.22
C GLY A 370 8.01 8.77 -21.88
N ARG A 371 8.91 8.43 -22.83
CA ARG A 371 9.00 7.13 -23.49
C ARG A 371 10.47 6.69 -23.57
N PRO A 372 10.96 5.81 -22.68
CA PRO A 372 10.24 5.17 -21.56
C PRO A 372 9.85 6.19 -20.47
N PRO A 373 8.89 5.88 -19.61
CA PRO A 373 8.53 6.70 -18.46
C PRO A 373 9.71 6.92 -17.51
N GLN A 374 9.72 8.08 -16.86
CA GLN A 374 10.74 8.50 -15.90
C GLN A 374 10.06 8.95 -14.61
N ASN A 375 10.69 8.72 -13.46
CA ASN A 375 10.12 8.93 -12.14
C ASN A 375 9.60 10.34 -11.85
N ASN A 376 10.20 11.36 -12.48
CA ASN A 376 9.91 12.77 -12.24
C ASN A 376 9.29 13.46 -13.46
N LYS A 377 8.92 12.72 -14.50
CA LYS A 377 8.45 13.33 -15.72
C LYS A 377 6.93 13.32 -15.81
N GLY A 378 6.38 14.50 -16.12
CA GLY A 378 4.95 14.70 -16.26
C GLY A 378 4.27 15.29 -15.03
N TYR A 379 4.97 15.39 -13.91
CA TYR A 379 4.48 16.03 -12.68
C TYR A 379 4.88 17.53 -12.56
N GLY A 380 5.80 17.99 -13.38
CA GLY A 380 6.39 19.33 -13.30
C GLY A 380 7.82 19.28 -12.79
N ALA A 381 8.25 20.30 -12.05
CA ALA A 381 9.56 20.38 -11.40
C ALA A 381 9.51 21.36 -10.21
N ALA A 382 8.34 21.51 -9.60
CA ALA A 382 8.14 22.46 -8.50
C ALA A 382 8.88 22.01 -7.23
N GLU A 383 8.98 20.71 -6.99
CA GLU A 383 9.57 20.05 -5.84
C GLU A 383 11.07 20.31 -5.70
N LEU A 384 11.84 20.12 -6.76
CA LEU A 384 13.30 20.35 -6.75
C LEU A 384 13.65 21.78 -6.33
N THR A 385 13.00 22.76 -6.97
CA THR A 385 13.20 24.16 -6.63
C THR A 385 12.73 24.48 -5.21
N GLY A 386 11.60 23.89 -4.81
CA GLY A 386 11.00 24.07 -3.50
C GLY A 386 11.89 23.53 -2.36
N TYR A 387 12.27 22.28 -2.43
CA TYR A 387 13.12 21.66 -1.41
C TYR A 387 14.52 22.27 -1.37
N TYR A 388 15.14 22.55 -2.52
CA TYR A 388 16.47 23.19 -2.52
C TYR A 388 16.45 24.57 -1.86
N LYS A 389 15.41 25.37 -2.08
CA LYS A 389 15.22 26.64 -1.37
C LYS A 389 15.00 26.40 0.13
N LEU A 390 14.19 25.39 0.50
CA LEU A 390 13.90 25.04 1.88
C LEU A 390 15.17 24.62 2.63
N TRP A 391 16.09 23.93 1.97
CA TRP A 391 17.36 23.42 2.52
C TRP A 391 18.51 24.45 2.50
N GLY A 392 18.24 25.67 2.05
CA GLY A 392 19.28 26.71 1.93
C GLY A 392 20.31 26.44 0.84
N LEU A 393 19.94 25.67 -0.19
CA LEU A 393 20.76 25.42 -1.36
C LEU A 393 20.42 26.46 -2.43
N THR A 394 20.93 27.67 -2.28
CA THR A 394 20.88 28.66 -3.39
C THR A 394 21.78 28.21 -4.54
N LYS A 395 21.36 28.55 -5.78
CA LYS A 395 22.15 28.31 -7.00
C LYS A 395 23.56 28.87 -6.92
#